data_341e3c9c968eea1dedd05b2d9d097265
#
_entry.id   341e3c9c968eea1dedd05b2d9d097265
#
_cell.length_a   1.000
_cell.length_b   1.000
_cell.length_c   1.000
_cell.angle_alpha   90.00
_cell.angle_beta   90.00
_cell.angle_gamma   90.00
#
_symmetry.space_group_name_H-M   'P 1'
#
loop_
_entity.id
_entity.type
_entity.pdbx_description
1 polymer ?
#
loop_
_entity_poly.entity_id
_entity_poly.type
_entity_poly.pdbx_seq_one_letter_code
_entity_poly.pdbx_strand_id
1 'polypeptide(L)' 'MTATEYKVGDLITDDSDGAVGFIFDILPELILPNDEVIEGPVYKVHWFVGFEAFADPISTETPEGIKIYRKLS' A
#
# COMPACT_ATOMS: atom_id res chain seq x y z
N MET A 1 0.13 2.10 23.30
CA MET A 1 -0.28 1.37 22.13
C MET A 1 0.59 1.73 20.94
N THR A 2 1.07 0.73 20.25
CA THR A 2 1.92 0.96 19.09
C THR A 2 1.09 1.06 17.81
N ALA A 3 1.51 1.92 16.91
CA ALA A 3 0.93 1.96 15.57
C ALA A 3 1.30 0.67 14.84
N THR A 4 0.44 0.27 13.89
CA THR A 4 0.74 -0.86 13.04
C THR A 4 1.92 -0.51 12.15
N GLU A 5 2.93 -1.37 12.17
CA GLU A 5 4.08 -1.20 11.30
C GLU A 5 3.98 -2.14 10.11
N TYR A 6 4.32 -1.60 8.94
CA TYR A 6 4.33 -2.36 7.69
C TYR A 6 5.75 -2.48 7.19
N LYS A 7 6.08 -3.63 6.64
CA LYS A 7 7.42 -3.91 6.10
C LYS A 7 7.31 -4.48 4.70
N VAL A 8 8.39 -4.39 3.95
CA VAL A 8 8.50 -5.07 2.66
C VAL A 8 8.29 -6.56 2.89
N GLY A 9 7.40 -7.15 2.10
CA GLY A 9 7.03 -8.55 2.21
C GLY A 9 5.75 -8.81 3.00
N ASP A 10 5.21 -7.79 3.67
CA ASP A 10 3.96 -7.96 4.42
C ASP A 10 2.78 -8.14 3.46
N LEU A 11 1.89 -9.05 3.83
CA LEU A 11 0.64 -9.27 3.12
C LEU A 11 -0.46 -8.42 3.74
N ILE A 12 -1.25 -7.80 2.89
CA ILE A 12 -2.39 -6.98 3.32
C ILE A 12 -3.62 -7.34 2.51
N THR A 13 -4.79 -7.05 3.06
CA THR A 13 -6.04 -7.31 2.38
C THR A 13 -6.99 -6.13 2.53
N ASP A 14 -7.81 -5.93 1.50
CA ASP A 14 -8.93 -5.00 1.55
C ASP A 14 -10.18 -5.83 1.84
N ASP A 15 -10.72 -5.65 3.05
CA ASP A 15 -11.87 -6.43 3.48
C ASP A 15 -13.15 -6.07 2.72
N SER A 16 -13.18 -4.93 2.03
CA SER A 16 -14.38 -4.52 1.30
C SER A 16 -14.58 -5.31 0.01
N ASP A 17 -13.49 -5.73 -0.65
CA ASP A 17 -13.58 -6.45 -1.92
C ASP A 17 -12.77 -7.74 -1.96
N GLY A 18 -12.09 -8.07 -0.87
CA GLY A 18 -11.29 -9.28 -0.80
C GLY A 18 -9.97 -9.23 -1.52
N ALA A 19 -9.54 -8.05 -1.96
CA ALA A 19 -8.24 -7.92 -2.61
C ALA A 19 -7.13 -8.29 -1.65
N VAL A 20 -6.10 -8.97 -2.17
CA VAL A 20 -4.91 -9.33 -1.40
C VAL A 20 -3.69 -8.86 -2.16
N GLY A 21 -2.77 -8.22 -1.46
CA GLY A 21 -1.53 -7.76 -2.04
C GLY A 21 -0.38 -7.85 -1.05
N PHE A 22 0.79 -7.49 -1.52
CA PHE A 22 1.96 -7.43 -0.65
C PHE A 22 2.73 -6.14 -0.89
N ILE A 23 3.35 -5.66 0.17
CA ILE A 23 4.20 -4.47 0.12
C ILE A 23 5.55 -4.89 -0.44
N PHE A 24 5.94 -4.32 -1.58
CA PHE A 24 7.22 -4.67 -2.19
C PHE A 24 8.26 -3.56 -2.09
N ASP A 25 7.83 -2.36 -1.70
CA ASP A 25 8.76 -1.25 -1.50
C ASP A 25 8.16 -0.25 -0.53
N ILE A 26 9.02 0.44 0.21
CA ILE A 26 8.63 1.50 1.13
C ILE A 26 9.56 2.68 0.88
N LEU A 27 8.98 3.83 0.57
CA LEU A 27 9.74 5.03 0.26
C LEU A 27 9.61 6.04 1.39
N PRO A 28 10.65 6.85 1.64
CA PRO A 28 10.57 7.88 2.68
C PRO A 28 9.65 9.04 2.30
N GLU A 29 9.43 9.23 1.01
CA GLU A 29 8.57 10.30 0.51
C GLU A 29 8.14 10.00 -0.93
N LEU A 30 7.11 10.69 -1.39
CA LEU A 30 6.63 10.61 -2.76
C LEU A 30 6.61 12.01 -3.34
N ILE A 31 7.31 12.21 -4.47
CA ILE A 31 7.33 13.48 -5.19
C ILE A 31 6.34 13.39 -6.34
N LEU A 32 5.34 14.27 -6.33
CA LEU A 32 4.31 14.30 -7.35
C LEU A 32 4.79 15.09 -8.58
N PRO A 33 4.13 14.92 -9.74
CA PRO A 33 4.54 15.64 -10.95
C PRO A 33 4.53 17.17 -10.83
N ASN A 34 3.74 17.71 -9.89
CA ASN A 34 3.69 19.17 -9.64
C ASN A 34 4.69 19.61 -8.57
N ASP A 35 5.69 18.79 -8.26
CA ASP A 35 6.73 19.02 -7.26
C ASP A 35 6.23 19.05 -5.82
N GLU A 36 4.99 18.67 -5.56
CA GLU A 36 4.52 18.46 -4.20
C GLU A 36 5.16 17.20 -3.62
N VAL A 37 5.44 17.24 -2.33
CA VAL A 37 6.04 16.12 -1.61
C VAL A 37 5.05 15.59 -0.60
N ILE A 38 4.81 14.28 -0.66
CA ILE A 38 4.01 13.57 0.35
C ILE A 38 5.00 12.88 1.28
N GLU A 39 4.94 13.22 2.55
CA GLU A 39 5.79 12.57 3.55
C GLU A 39 5.39 11.12 3.72
N GLY A 40 6.42 10.26 3.82
CA GLY A 40 6.23 8.85 4.01
C GLY A 40 6.07 8.45 5.46
N PRO A 41 6.16 7.16 5.69
CA PRO A 41 6.51 6.15 4.68
C PRO A 41 5.40 5.96 3.65
N VAL A 42 5.80 5.84 2.39
CA VAL A 42 4.90 5.59 1.27
C VAL A 42 5.09 4.14 0.83
N TYR A 43 3.99 3.41 0.71
CA TYR A 43 4.03 1.98 0.49
C TYR A 43 3.67 1.65 -0.94
N LYS A 44 4.51 0.84 -1.59
CA LYS A 44 4.22 0.30 -2.91
C LYS A 44 3.66 -1.10 -2.73
N VAL A 45 2.46 -1.32 -3.24
CA VAL A 45 1.73 -2.58 -3.05
C VAL A 45 1.47 -3.23 -4.40
N HIS A 46 1.78 -4.50 -4.50
CA HIS A 46 1.43 -5.31 -5.68
C HIS A 46 0.23 -6.18 -5.30
N TRP A 47 -0.89 -5.94 -5.98
CA TRP A 47 -2.13 -6.67 -5.75
C TRP A 47 -2.18 -7.88 -6.68
N PHE A 48 -2.49 -9.05 -6.15
CA PHE A 48 -2.52 -10.27 -6.93
C PHE A 48 -3.87 -11.01 -6.85
N VAL A 49 -4.78 -10.54 -6.00
CA VAL A 49 -6.14 -11.07 -5.91
C VAL A 49 -7.09 -9.88 -5.86
N GLY A 50 -8.20 -9.96 -6.62
CA GLY A 50 -9.22 -8.91 -6.57
C GLY A 50 -8.98 -7.74 -7.50
N PHE A 51 -7.89 -7.74 -8.26
CA PHE A 51 -7.52 -6.63 -9.15
C PHE A 51 -7.48 -7.01 -10.61
N GLU A 52 -8.17 -8.08 -10.99
CA GLU A 52 -8.15 -8.58 -12.37
C GLU A 52 -8.74 -7.60 -13.39
N ALA A 53 -9.62 -6.71 -12.90
CA ALA A 53 -10.26 -5.72 -13.77
C ALA A 53 -9.36 -4.53 -14.09
N PHE A 54 -8.20 -4.41 -13.41
CA PHE A 54 -7.32 -3.27 -13.56
C PHE A 54 -6.11 -3.64 -14.40
N ALA A 55 -5.70 -2.70 -15.26
CA ALA A 55 -4.51 -2.91 -16.10
C ALA A 55 -3.22 -2.89 -15.29
N ASP A 56 -3.19 -2.14 -14.18
CA ASP A 56 -2.01 -1.99 -13.34
C ASP A 56 -2.32 -2.45 -11.92
N PRO A 57 -1.78 -3.60 -11.49
CA PRO A 57 -2.04 -4.12 -10.15
C PRO A 57 -1.21 -3.46 -9.06
N ILE A 58 -0.40 -2.45 -9.40
CA ILE A 58 0.47 -1.79 -8.44
C ILE A 58 -0.19 -0.50 -7.98
N SER A 59 -0.26 -0.32 -6.66
CA SER A 59 -0.76 0.92 -6.08
C SER A 59 0.28 1.55 -5.17
N THR A 60 0.13 2.85 -4.95
CA THR A 60 0.97 3.61 -4.04
C THR A 60 0.08 4.11 -2.90
N GLU A 61 0.41 3.73 -1.68
CA GLU A 61 -0.40 4.05 -0.52
C GLU A 61 0.33 5.01 0.40
N THR A 62 -0.36 6.07 0.81
CA THR A 62 0.15 7.01 1.80
C THR A 62 0.07 6.39 3.20
N PRO A 63 0.72 7.00 4.22
CA PRO A 63 0.59 6.50 5.59
C PRO A 63 -0.86 6.43 6.07
N GLU A 64 -1.69 7.32 5.58
CA GLU A 64 -3.13 7.31 5.92
C GLU A 64 -3.87 6.24 5.13
N GLY A 65 -3.58 6.14 3.83
CA GLY A 65 -4.28 5.22 2.95
C GLY A 65 -4.01 3.77 3.28
N ILE A 66 -2.80 3.44 3.72
CA ILE A 66 -2.46 2.05 4.05
C ILE A 66 -3.28 1.51 5.23
N LYS A 67 -3.78 2.40 6.08
CA LYS A 67 -4.50 1.99 7.28
C LYS A 67 -5.87 1.39 7.01
N ILE A 68 -6.41 1.57 5.82
CA ILE A 68 -7.70 0.96 5.46
C ILE A 68 -7.56 -0.55 5.21
N TYR A 69 -6.34 -1.03 5.04
CA TYR A 69 -6.09 -2.44 4.76
C TYR A 69 -5.70 -3.17 6.03
N ARG A 70 -6.14 -4.43 6.11
CA ARG A 70 -5.80 -5.28 7.25
C ARG A 70 -4.53 -6.08 6.94
N LYS A 71 -3.62 -6.11 7.88
CA LYS A 71 -2.39 -6.86 7.72
C LYS A 71 -2.65 -8.35 7.97
N LEU A 72 -2.23 -9.19 7.02
CA LEU A 72 -2.42 -10.65 7.10
C LEU A 72 -1.21 -11.36 7.69
N SER A 73 -0.04 -10.76 7.63
CA SER A 73 1.19 -11.41 8.09
C SER A 73 1.87 -10.67 9.22
#